data_063b688fafd39766545196ae84bd6224
#
_entry.id   063b688fafd39766545196ae84bd6224
#
_cell.length_a   1.000
_cell.length_b   1.000
_cell.length_c   1.000
_cell.angle_alpha   90.00
_cell.angle_beta   90.00
_cell.angle_gamma   90.00
#
_symmetry.space_group_name_H-M   'P 1'
#
loop_
_entity.id
_entity.type
_entity.pdbx_description
1 polymer ?
#
loop_
_entity_poly.entity_id
_entity_poly.type
_entity_poly.pdbx_seq_one_letter_code
_entity_poly.pdbx_strand_id
1 'polypeptide(L)'
;MKPSPGIGQLQVFKAEFFKALAHPLRIRVLEILVNGERSVHELQAILGVDQPTVSQQLAVLRAKNIVDARKEGTVVRYAVRDAALGDLLAVARRIFNRHLIGTQTMLRELRRESRRR
;
A
#
# COMPACT_ATOMS: atom_id res chain seq x y z
N MET A 1 23.87 6.98 6.43
CA MET A 1 23.77 7.55 7.79
C MET A 1 23.96 6.44 8.81
N LYS A 2 24.81 6.66 9.78
CA LYS A 2 25.00 5.68 10.86
C LYS A 2 23.87 5.83 11.88
N PRO A 3 23.27 4.72 12.32
CA PRO A 3 22.27 4.80 13.40
C PRO A 3 22.92 5.31 14.68
N SER A 4 22.14 5.95 15.54
CA SER A 4 22.60 6.32 16.86
C SER A 4 22.80 5.08 17.72
N PRO A 5 23.52 5.15 18.88
CA PRO A 5 23.81 3.97 19.68
C PRO A 5 22.61 3.13 20.10
N GLY A 6 21.44 3.73 20.22
CA GLY A 6 20.20 3.00 20.56
C GLY A 6 19.45 2.42 19.37
N ILE A 7 19.97 2.62 18.15
CA ILE A 7 19.26 2.25 16.94
C ILE A 7 20.20 1.41 16.06
N GLY A 8 19.77 0.20 15.75
CA GLY A 8 20.52 -0.70 14.90
C GLY A 8 20.03 -0.71 13.47
N GLN A 9 20.66 -1.53 12.63
CA GLN A 9 20.29 -1.68 11.23
C GLN A 9 18.88 -2.21 11.07
N LEU A 10 18.41 -3.02 12.01
CA LEU A 10 17.06 -3.57 11.96
C LEU A 10 16.01 -2.46 12.05
N GLN A 11 16.20 -1.48 12.94
CA GLN A 11 15.28 -0.36 13.07
C GLN A 11 15.27 0.51 11.81
N VAL A 12 16.44 0.71 11.22
CA VAL A 12 16.54 1.46 9.95
C VAL A 12 15.80 0.71 8.84
N PHE A 13 15.97 -0.59 8.76
CA PHE A 13 15.28 -1.42 7.77
C PHE A 13 13.75 -1.35 7.95
N LYS A 14 13.27 -1.47 9.20
CA LYS A 14 11.84 -1.34 9.50
C LYS A 14 11.29 0.01 9.09
N ALA A 15 12.04 1.07 9.37
CA ALA A 15 11.64 2.42 9.00
C ALA A 15 11.53 2.59 7.49
N GLU A 16 12.45 2.04 6.73
CA GLU A 16 12.42 2.08 5.27
C GLU A 16 11.18 1.36 4.72
N PHE A 17 10.81 0.25 5.33
CA PHE A 17 9.58 -0.46 4.95
C PHE A 17 8.35 0.42 5.14
N PHE A 18 8.19 1.00 6.34
CA PHE A 18 7.05 1.88 6.61
C PHE A 18 7.07 3.15 5.76
N LYS A 19 8.26 3.66 5.48
CA LYS A 19 8.42 4.82 4.62
C LYS A 19 7.92 4.54 3.20
N ALA A 20 8.16 3.32 2.71
CA ALA A 20 7.65 2.92 1.41
C ALA A 20 6.13 2.86 1.36
N LEU A 21 5.47 2.63 2.49
CA LEU A 21 4.01 2.66 2.58
C LEU A 21 3.46 4.07 2.76
N ALA A 22 4.29 5.01 3.19
CA ALA A 22 3.84 6.33 3.64
C ALA A 22 3.62 7.31 2.48
N HIS A 23 2.70 6.95 1.60
CA HIS A 23 2.31 7.78 0.46
C HIS A 23 0.86 7.44 0.13
N PRO A 24 -0.04 8.42 0.02
CA PRO A 24 -1.47 8.14 -0.16
C PRO A 24 -1.79 7.23 -1.33
N LEU A 25 -1.16 7.46 -2.47
CA LEU A 25 -1.44 6.65 -3.65
C LEU A 25 -0.90 5.23 -3.48
N ARG A 26 0.28 5.06 -2.88
CA ARG A 26 0.82 3.71 -2.61
C ARG A 26 -0.07 2.95 -1.64
N ILE A 27 -0.55 3.60 -0.61
CA ILE A 27 -1.50 2.96 0.32
C ILE A 27 -2.74 2.50 -0.43
N ARG A 28 -3.30 3.34 -1.28
CA ARG A 28 -4.50 2.98 -2.03
C ARG A 28 -4.24 1.82 -2.99
N VAL A 29 -3.10 1.81 -3.68
CA VAL A 29 -2.71 0.70 -4.54
C VAL A 29 -2.65 -0.60 -3.74
N LEU A 30 -2.02 -0.57 -2.58
CA LEU A 30 -1.90 -1.76 -1.74
C LEU A 30 -3.25 -2.24 -1.22
N GLU A 31 -4.14 -1.34 -0.84
CA GLU A 31 -5.50 -1.69 -0.42
C GLU A 31 -6.25 -2.45 -1.52
N ILE A 32 -6.00 -2.08 -2.77
CA ILE A 32 -6.58 -2.78 -3.91
C ILE A 32 -5.93 -4.15 -4.10
N LEU A 33 -4.60 -4.18 -4.09
CA LEU A 33 -3.86 -5.41 -4.39
C LEU A 33 -4.01 -6.48 -3.32
N VAL A 34 -4.27 -6.13 -2.07
CA VAL A 34 -4.52 -7.14 -1.04
C VAL A 34 -5.80 -7.95 -1.31
N ASN A 35 -6.68 -7.46 -2.17
CA ASN A 35 -7.88 -8.17 -2.57
C ASN A 35 -7.71 -8.98 -3.85
N GLY A 36 -6.54 -8.95 -4.46
CA GLY A 36 -6.23 -9.72 -5.66
C GLY A 36 -5.29 -8.97 -6.58
N GLU A 37 -4.61 -9.70 -7.44
CA GLU A 37 -3.67 -9.10 -8.37
C GLU A 37 -4.37 -8.24 -9.43
N ARG A 38 -3.65 -7.25 -9.94
CA ARG A 38 -4.17 -6.30 -10.94
C ARG A 38 -3.08 -5.96 -11.95
N SER A 39 -3.51 -5.68 -13.17
CA SER A 39 -2.64 -5.05 -14.17
C SER A 39 -2.62 -3.54 -13.96
N VAL A 40 -1.69 -2.86 -14.64
CA VAL A 40 -1.63 -1.40 -14.61
C VAL A 40 -2.94 -0.78 -15.11
N HIS A 41 -3.50 -1.33 -16.19
CA HIS A 41 -4.76 -0.82 -16.74
C HIS A 41 -5.92 -0.94 -15.75
N GLU A 42 -6.00 -2.05 -15.03
CA GLU A 42 -7.02 -2.23 -14.02
C GLU A 42 -6.86 -1.22 -12.88
N LEU A 43 -5.62 -0.99 -12.45
CA LEU A 43 -5.34 -0.01 -11.41
C LEU A 43 -5.68 1.42 -11.87
N GLN A 44 -5.36 1.76 -13.12
CA GLN A 44 -5.74 3.05 -13.68
C GLN A 44 -7.26 3.27 -13.65
N ALA A 45 -8.01 2.27 -14.04
CA ALA A 45 -9.46 2.36 -14.07
C ALA A 45 -10.03 2.57 -12.67
N ILE A 46 -9.49 1.87 -11.68
CA ILE A 46 -9.96 1.96 -10.30
C ILE A 46 -9.54 3.30 -9.66
N LEU A 47 -8.30 3.73 -9.93
CA LEU A 47 -7.73 4.91 -9.27
C LEU A 47 -8.06 6.22 -9.98
N GLY A 48 -8.35 6.17 -11.26
CA GLY A 48 -8.60 7.38 -12.03
C GLY A 48 -7.36 8.24 -12.24
N VAL A 49 -6.16 7.63 -12.28
CA VAL A 49 -4.91 8.34 -12.54
C VAL A 49 -4.25 7.80 -13.80
N ASP A 50 -3.27 8.51 -14.31
CA ASP A 50 -2.63 8.13 -15.55
C ASP A 50 -1.65 6.96 -15.36
N GLN A 51 -1.28 6.32 -16.47
CA GLN A 51 -0.43 5.14 -16.45
C GLN A 51 0.97 5.42 -15.89
N PRO A 52 1.67 6.52 -16.26
CA PRO A 52 2.97 6.79 -15.66
C PRO A 52 2.94 6.95 -14.15
N THR A 53 1.90 7.56 -13.62
CA THR A 53 1.74 7.73 -12.18
C THR A 53 1.60 6.39 -11.47
N VAL A 54 0.75 5.51 -11.98
CA VAL A 54 0.58 4.16 -11.43
C VAL A 54 1.88 3.37 -11.52
N SER A 55 2.52 3.37 -12.69
CA SER A 55 3.75 2.63 -12.91
C SER A 55 4.87 3.08 -12.00
N GLN A 56 4.97 4.39 -11.75
CA GLN A 56 5.98 4.94 -10.85
C GLN A 56 5.79 4.43 -9.42
N GLN A 57 4.55 4.41 -8.93
CA GLN A 57 4.28 3.91 -7.59
C GLN A 57 4.52 2.40 -7.47
N LEU A 58 4.15 1.64 -8.48
CA LEU A 58 4.43 0.21 -8.52
C LEU A 58 5.94 -0.06 -8.54
N ALA A 59 6.71 0.75 -9.26
CA ALA A 59 8.17 0.61 -9.29
C ALA A 59 8.79 0.81 -7.91
N VAL A 60 8.32 1.79 -7.15
CA VAL A 60 8.78 2.02 -5.78
C VAL A 60 8.46 0.82 -4.89
N LEU A 61 7.22 0.33 -4.95
CA LEU A 61 6.78 -0.81 -4.13
C LEU A 61 7.54 -2.08 -4.51
N ARG A 62 7.80 -2.29 -5.79
CA ARG A 62 8.56 -3.44 -6.27
C ARG A 62 10.02 -3.38 -5.82
N ALA A 63 10.63 -2.21 -5.90
CA ALA A 63 12.02 -2.03 -5.46
C ALA A 63 12.19 -2.35 -3.97
N LYS A 64 11.15 -2.15 -3.17
CA LYS A 64 11.15 -2.45 -1.74
C LYS A 64 10.61 -3.85 -1.43
N ASN A 65 10.38 -4.66 -2.44
CA ASN A 65 9.90 -6.04 -2.31
C ASN A 65 8.54 -6.15 -1.61
N ILE A 66 7.72 -5.13 -1.76
CA ILE A 66 6.36 -5.12 -1.19
C ILE A 66 5.35 -5.73 -2.17
N VAL A 67 5.59 -5.52 -3.47
CA VAL A 67 4.79 -6.15 -4.52
C VAL A 67 5.70 -6.92 -5.46
N ASP A 68 5.14 -7.92 -6.12
CA ASP A 68 5.77 -8.68 -7.19
C ASP A 68 5.05 -8.41 -8.49
N ALA A 69 5.78 -8.53 -9.59
CA ALA A 69 5.23 -8.43 -10.93
C ALA A 69 5.33 -9.79 -11.61
N ARG A 70 4.25 -10.22 -12.23
CA ARG A 70 4.19 -11.48 -12.97
C ARG A 70 3.72 -11.21 -14.40
N LYS A 71 4.51 -11.65 -15.34
CA LYS A 71 4.16 -11.51 -16.75
C LYS A 71 3.19 -12.61 -17.16
N GLU A 72 2.09 -12.23 -17.80
CA GLU A 72 1.09 -13.15 -18.30
C GLU A 72 0.76 -12.73 -19.74
N GLY A 73 1.39 -13.38 -20.71
CA GLY A 73 1.31 -12.95 -22.11
C GLY A 73 1.97 -11.58 -22.26
N THR A 74 1.23 -10.62 -22.79
CA THR A 74 1.70 -9.24 -22.94
C THR A 74 1.35 -8.36 -21.75
N VAL A 75 0.65 -8.91 -20.77
CA VAL A 75 0.17 -8.16 -19.61
C VAL A 75 1.04 -8.47 -18.40
N VAL A 76 1.41 -7.44 -17.65
CA VAL A 76 2.10 -7.60 -16.38
C VAL A 76 1.07 -7.42 -15.26
N ARG A 77 1.02 -8.38 -14.36
CA ARG A 77 0.12 -8.35 -13.22
C ARG A 77 0.93 -8.17 -11.94
N TYR A 78 0.40 -7.36 -11.06
CA TYR A 78 1.05 -7.01 -9.78
C TYR A 78 0.24 -7.58 -8.62
N ALA A 79 0.94 -8.08 -7.62
CA ALA A 79 0.33 -8.65 -6.42
C ALA A 79 1.17 -8.28 -5.20
N VAL A 80 0.55 -8.22 -4.03
CA VAL A 80 1.31 -8.09 -2.79
C VAL A 80 2.15 -9.35 -2.60
N ARG A 81 3.39 -9.16 -2.17
CA ARG A 81 4.32 -10.26 -2.01
C ARG A 81 3.95 -11.15 -0.81
N ASP A 82 3.47 -10.53 0.25
CA ASP A 82 3.12 -11.22 1.48
C ASP A 82 1.67 -10.90 1.85
N ALA A 83 0.87 -11.95 1.99
CA ALA A 83 -0.54 -11.79 2.36
C ALA A 83 -0.72 -11.11 3.72
N ALA A 84 0.30 -11.17 4.58
CA ALA A 84 0.26 -10.49 5.88
C ALA A 84 0.14 -8.97 5.76
N LEU A 85 0.45 -8.41 4.58
CA LEU A 85 0.25 -6.98 4.35
C LEU A 85 -1.21 -6.58 4.51
N GLY A 86 -2.13 -7.45 4.08
CA GLY A 86 -3.56 -7.22 4.28
C GLY A 86 -3.91 -7.13 5.76
N ASP A 87 -3.30 -7.99 6.58
CA ASP A 87 -3.50 -7.96 8.04
C ASP A 87 -2.96 -6.68 8.64
N LEU A 88 -1.79 -6.23 8.18
CA LEU A 88 -1.20 -4.98 8.65
C LEU A 88 -2.12 -3.79 8.37
N LEU A 89 -2.64 -3.71 7.16
CA LEU A 89 -3.56 -2.63 6.79
C LEU A 89 -4.86 -2.69 7.58
N ALA A 90 -5.36 -3.90 7.84
CA ALA A 90 -6.57 -4.07 8.64
C ALA A 90 -6.36 -3.65 10.08
N VAL A 91 -5.20 -3.98 10.67
CA VAL A 91 -4.86 -3.54 12.03
C VAL A 91 -4.74 -2.02 12.09
N ALA A 92 -4.07 -1.42 11.12
CA ALA A 92 -3.94 0.02 11.04
C ALA A 92 -5.31 0.70 10.97
N ARG A 93 -6.22 0.14 10.17
CA ARG A 93 -7.58 0.65 10.09
C ARG A 93 -8.28 0.63 11.44
N ARG A 94 -8.13 -0.45 12.22
CA ARG A 94 -8.73 -0.52 13.55
C ARG A 94 -8.17 0.56 14.47
N ILE A 95 -6.87 0.82 14.40
CA ILE A 95 -6.24 1.88 15.17
C ILE A 95 -6.82 3.23 14.79
N PHE A 96 -6.90 3.51 13.49
CA PHE A 96 -7.46 4.77 12.99
C PHE A 96 -8.90 4.95 13.41
N ASN A 97 -9.68 3.88 13.34
CA ASN A 97 -11.09 3.93 13.71
C ASN A 97 -11.29 4.21 15.22
N ARG A 98 -10.41 3.69 16.07
CA ARG A 98 -10.47 3.91 17.52
C ARG A 98 -9.98 5.29 17.92
N HIS A 99 -8.95 5.79 17.25
CA HIS A 99 -8.24 7.00 17.62
C HIS A 99 -8.45 8.15 16.67
N LEU A 100 -9.32 7.98 15.72
CA LEU A 100 -9.60 9.02 14.76
C LEU A 100 -10.33 10.13 15.47
N ILE A 101 -9.57 11.12 15.81
CA ILE A 101 -10.12 12.32 16.37
C ILE A 101 -10.30 13.22 15.21
N GLY A 102 -11.14 12.90 14.40
CA GLY A 102 -11.15 13.66 13.28
C GLY A 102 -12.43 14.24 12.93
N THR A 103 -12.50 14.51 11.70
CA THR A 103 -13.63 15.09 11.11
C THR A 103 -14.65 13.99 10.80
N GLN A 104 -15.89 14.34 10.78
CA GLN A 104 -16.98 13.49 10.32
C GLN A 104 -16.70 12.91 8.94
N THR A 105 -16.01 13.68 8.12
CA THR A 105 -15.67 13.26 6.76
C THR A 105 -14.77 12.03 6.74
N MET A 106 -13.73 12.04 7.56
CA MET A 106 -12.78 10.92 7.62
C MET A 106 -13.44 9.65 8.16
N LEU A 107 -14.29 9.78 9.16
CA LEU A 107 -15.07 8.66 9.67
C LEU A 107 -15.97 8.06 8.58
N ARG A 108 -16.58 8.91 7.79
CA ARG A 108 -17.39 8.47 6.68
C ARG A 108 -16.60 7.67 5.65
N GLU A 109 -15.42 8.14 5.33
CA GLU A 109 -14.55 7.45 4.38
C GLU A 109 -14.14 6.08 4.89
N LEU A 110 -13.78 5.97 6.16
CA LEU A 110 -13.45 4.69 6.78
C LEU A 110 -14.62 3.72 6.71
N ARG A 111 -15.83 4.18 6.97
CA ARG A 111 -17.03 3.36 6.89
C ARG A 111 -17.30 2.87 5.47
N ARG A 112 -17.07 3.72 4.47
CA ARG A 112 -17.22 3.33 3.07
C ARG A 112 -16.24 2.24 2.70
N GLU A 113 -14.99 2.37 3.10
CA GLU A 113 -13.99 1.35 2.84
C GLU A 113 -14.39 0.01 3.47
N SER A 114 -14.91 0.02 4.68
CA SER A 114 -15.37 -1.18 5.34
C SER A 114 -16.51 -1.87 4.59
N ARG A 115 -17.41 -1.09 3.99
CA ARG A 115 -18.53 -1.65 3.23
C ARG A 115 -18.12 -2.23 1.89
N ARG A 116 -17.02 -1.76 1.31
CA ARG A 116 -16.53 -2.25 0.02
C ARG A 116 -15.85 -3.60 0.09
N ARG A 117 -15.53 -4.06 1.26
CA ARG A 117 -14.83 -5.34 1.46
C ARG A 117 -15.77 -6.49 1.65
#